data_830641b76b5d59c4910f7f005fa7beef
#
_entry.id   830641b76b5d59c4910f7f005fa7beef
#
_cell.length_a   1.000
_cell.length_b   1.000
_cell.length_c   1.000
_cell.angle_alpha   90.00
_cell.angle_beta   90.00
_cell.angle_gamma   90.00
#
_symmetry.space_group_name_H-M   'P 1'
#
loop_
_entity.id
_entity.type
_entity.pdbx_description
1 polymer ?
#
loop_
_entity_poly.entity_id
_entity_poly.type
_entity_poly.pdbx_seq_one_letter_code
_entity_poly.pdbx_strand_id
1 'polypeptide(L)'
;KKLNEDGVTIILTTHYIEEAEELSDRVAVINDGKIILVDEKDKLIKKLGEKTIKIELFESVEKINGNLSKYNFTLDQTNKIISHTYNLNSNTTDITELLNDVKKDGYEIKDINTEQSSLEEIFIKLIKENNNELVRN
;
A
#
# COMPACT_ATOMS: atom_id res chain seq x y z
N LYS A 1 25.83 3.06 5.41
CA LYS A 1 25.48 4.50 5.62
C LYS A 1 26.74 5.36 5.68
N LYS A 2 27.71 5.14 6.61
CA LYS A 2 28.91 6.00 6.78
C LYS A 2 29.71 6.22 5.48
N LEU A 3 29.96 5.16 4.69
CA LEU A 3 30.66 5.28 3.40
C LEU A 3 29.87 6.11 2.37
N ASN A 4 28.57 6.05 2.40
CA ASN A 4 27.70 6.83 1.51
C ASN A 4 27.70 8.31 1.91
N GLU A 5 27.70 8.60 3.21
CA GLU A 5 27.87 9.97 3.74
C GLU A 5 29.21 10.59 3.32
N ASP A 6 30.25 9.77 3.16
CA ASP A 6 31.56 10.16 2.63
C ASP A 6 31.60 10.30 1.08
N GLY A 7 30.43 10.21 0.40
CA GLY A 7 30.29 10.40 -1.04
C GLY A 7 30.53 9.14 -1.89
N VAL A 8 30.64 7.96 -1.28
CA VAL A 8 30.79 6.69 -2.00
C VAL A 8 29.44 6.19 -2.49
N THR A 9 29.33 5.90 -3.79
CA THR A 9 28.18 5.22 -4.35
C THR A 9 28.27 3.73 -4.06
N ILE A 10 27.24 3.18 -3.41
CA ILE A 10 27.15 1.76 -3.04
C ILE A 10 26.08 1.11 -3.90
N ILE A 11 26.43 0.00 -4.56
CA ILE A 11 25.50 -0.84 -5.28
C ILE A 11 25.29 -2.12 -4.45
N LEU A 12 24.06 -2.35 -4.03
CA LEU A 12 23.62 -3.54 -3.31
C LEU A 12 22.78 -4.40 -4.25
N THR A 13 23.14 -5.67 -4.37
CA THR A 13 22.31 -6.66 -5.05
C THR A 13 21.83 -7.65 -4.01
N THR A 14 20.54 -7.71 -3.81
CA THR A 14 19.89 -8.56 -2.82
C THR A 14 18.59 -9.14 -3.37
N HIS A 15 18.14 -10.25 -2.80
CA HIS A 15 16.81 -10.78 -2.98
C HIS A 15 15.92 -10.51 -1.76
N TYR A 16 16.46 -9.87 -0.74
CA TYR A 16 15.72 -9.40 0.43
C TYR A 16 15.25 -7.97 0.19
N ILE A 17 13.98 -7.83 -0.14
CA ILE A 17 13.38 -6.55 -0.54
C ILE A 17 13.39 -5.55 0.63
N GLU A 18 13.20 -6.04 1.85
CA GLU A 18 13.30 -5.26 3.08
C GLU A 18 14.65 -4.56 3.23
N GLU A 19 15.76 -5.26 2.92
CA GLU A 19 17.10 -4.66 2.95
C GLU A 19 17.24 -3.54 1.89
N ALA A 20 16.69 -3.77 0.69
CA ALA A 20 16.65 -2.76 -0.34
C ALA A 20 15.82 -1.55 0.09
N GLU A 21 14.68 -1.77 0.74
CA GLU A 21 13.81 -0.72 1.25
C GLU A 21 14.49 0.11 2.35
N GLU A 22 15.22 -0.53 3.25
CA GLU A 22 15.88 0.16 4.36
C GLU A 22 17.15 0.91 3.96
N LEU A 23 17.96 0.33 3.06
CA LEU A 23 19.32 0.77 2.81
C LEU A 23 19.51 1.61 1.55
N SER A 24 18.57 1.55 0.58
CA SER A 24 18.77 2.21 -0.71
C SER A 24 17.95 3.50 -0.87
N ASP A 25 18.49 4.43 -1.64
CA ASP A 25 17.78 5.63 -2.10
C ASP A 25 17.06 5.36 -3.44
N ARG A 26 17.65 4.50 -4.28
CA ARG A 26 17.15 4.11 -5.58
C ARG A 26 17.11 2.60 -5.71
N VAL A 27 16.10 2.08 -6.38
CA VAL A 27 15.93 0.65 -6.65
C VAL A 27 15.84 0.39 -8.13
N ALA A 28 16.49 -0.70 -8.56
CA ALA A 28 16.30 -1.29 -9.87
C ALA A 28 15.72 -2.69 -9.68
N VAL A 29 14.64 -2.97 -10.39
CA VAL A 29 13.98 -4.29 -10.37
C VAL A 29 14.41 -5.08 -11.59
N ILE A 30 14.95 -6.28 -11.37
CA ILE A 30 15.37 -7.20 -12.43
C ILE A 30 14.46 -8.43 -12.39
N ASN A 31 13.89 -8.77 -13.53
CA ASN A 31 13.14 -9.99 -13.74
C ASN A 31 13.55 -10.63 -15.07
N ASP A 32 13.79 -11.95 -15.09
CA ASP A 32 14.22 -12.71 -16.27
C ASP A 32 15.41 -12.06 -17.02
N GLY A 33 16.39 -11.55 -16.26
CA GLY A 33 17.59 -10.91 -16.81
C GLY A 33 17.35 -9.52 -17.42
N LYS A 34 16.16 -8.95 -17.28
CA LYS A 34 15.82 -7.61 -17.77
C LYS A 34 15.52 -6.66 -16.63
N ILE A 35 15.97 -5.42 -16.77
CA ILE A 35 15.58 -4.35 -15.85
C ILE A 35 14.18 -3.92 -16.25
N ILE A 36 13.20 -4.14 -15.37
CA ILE A 36 11.79 -3.76 -15.59
C ILE A 36 11.46 -2.39 -15.03
N LEU A 37 12.25 -1.93 -14.07
CA LEU A 37 12.02 -0.65 -13.41
C LEU A 37 13.32 -0.12 -12.80
N VAL A 38 13.51 1.21 -12.86
CA VAL A 38 14.53 1.94 -12.08
C VAL A 38 13.91 3.24 -11.63
N ASP A 39 13.84 3.47 -10.31
CA ASP A 39 13.37 4.76 -9.77
C ASP A 39 13.91 5.00 -8.36
N GLU A 40 13.67 6.19 -7.83
CA GLU A 40 13.84 6.49 -6.41
C GLU A 40 12.81 5.71 -5.60
N LYS A 41 13.25 5.12 -4.49
CA LYS A 41 12.39 4.31 -3.61
C LYS A 41 11.11 5.03 -3.22
N ASP A 42 11.25 6.26 -2.70
CA ASP A 42 10.12 7.03 -2.21
C ASP A 42 9.13 7.43 -3.33
N LYS A 43 9.66 7.67 -4.53
CA LYS A 43 8.81 7.91 -5.71
C LYS A 43 8.03 6.68 -6.12
N LEU A 44 8.65 5.51 -6.05
CA LEU A 44 8.00 4.23 -6.32
C LEU A 44 6.84 3.97 -5.37
N ILE A 45 7.12 4.09 -4.07
CA ILE A 45 6.11 3.89 -3.03
C ILE A 45 4.96 4.89 -3.22
N LYS A 46 5.28 6.16 -3.49
CA LYS A 46 4.26 7.19 -3.71
C LYS A 46 3.42 6.96 -4.97
N LYS A 47 4.03 6.45 -6.04
CA LYS A 47 3.38 6.27 -7.35
C LYS A 47 2.56 4.99 -7.44
N LEU A 48 3.07 3.89 -6.88
CA LEU A 48 2.53 2.55 -7.03
C LEU A 48 1.98 1.97 -5.73
N GLY A 49 2.29 2.59 -4.60
CA GLY A 49 1.85 2.15 -3.29
C GLY A 49 0.38 2.45 -3.03
N GLU A 50 -0.18 1.63 -2.19
CA GLU A 50 -1.52 1.76 -1.66
C GLU A 50 -1.46 2.03 -0.15
N LYS A 51 -2.47 2.65 0.36
CA LYS A 51 -2.67 2.83 1.80
C LYS A 51 -4.00 2.22 2.21
N THR A 52 -3.95 1.41 3.25
CA THR A 52 -5.14 0.80 3.84
C THR A 52 -5.42 1.45 5.18
N ILE A 53 -6.61 2.00 5.33
CA ILE A 53 -7.13 2.42 6.63
C ILE A 53 -7.97 1.28 7.19
N LYS A 54 -7.64 0.85 8.41
CA LYS A 54 -8.37 -0.15 9.19
C LYS A 54 -9.05 0.55 10.34
N ILE A 55 -10.36 0.44 10.44
CA ILE A 55 -11.17 1.05 11.48
C ILE A 55 -11.77 -0.06 12.30
N GLU A 56 -11.36 -0.18 13.57
CA GLU A 56 -11.96 -1.09 14.53
C GLU A 56 -13.21 -0.43 15.14
N LEU A 57 -14.31 -1.14 15.14
CA LEU A 57 -15.59 -0.72 15.68
C LEU A 57 -15.84 -1.39 17.03
N PHE A 58 -16.59 -0.75 17.91
CA PHE A 58 -17.01 -1.37 19.19
C PHE A 58 -17.96 -2.55 18.94
N GLU A 59 -18.87 -2.43 18.00
CA GLU A 59 -19.84 -3.46 17.67
C GLU A 59 -19.55 -4.10 16.31
N SER A 60 -19.95 -5.35 16.14
CA SER A 60 -19.82 -6.05 14.87
C SER A 60 -20.84 -5.57 13.86
N VAL A 61 -20.45 -5.52 12.58
CA VAL A 61 -21.28 -5.07 11.46
C VAL A 61 -21.52 -6.24 10.51
N GLU A 62 -22.75 -6.67 10.35
CA GLU A 62 -23.08 -7.76 9.42
C GLU A 62 -22.95 -7.33 7.95
N LYS A 63 -23.24 -6.08 7.66
CA LYS A 63 -23.21 -5.53 6.30
C LYS A 63 -22.95 -4.03 6.31
N ILE A 64 -22.06 -3.60 5.45
CA ILE A 64 -21.77 -2.17 5.24
C ILE A 64 -22.87 -1.59 4.36
N ASN A 65 -23.55 -0.57 4.84
CA ASN A 65 -24.65 0.12 4.17
C ASN A 65 -24.46 1.65 4.29
N GLY A 66 -25.40 2.41 3.73
CA GLY A 66 -25.47 3.86 3.88
C GLY A 66 -24.36 4.61 3.15
N ASN A 67 -23.80 5.62 3.80
CA ASN A 67 -22.74 6.48 3.24
C ASN A 67 -21.45 5.73 2.98
N LEU A 68 -21.21 4.63 3.72
CA LEU A 68 -20.01 3.82 3.59
C LEU A 68 -19.97 2.96 2.33
N SER A 69 -21.11 2.74 1.66
CA SER A 69 -21.18 1.93 0.44
C SER A 69 -20.34 2.46 -0.71
N LYS A 70 -20.01 3.76 -0.71
CA LYS A 70 -19.17 4.40 -1.74
C LYS A 70 -17.69 4.07 -1.62
N TYR A 71 -17.21 3.53 -0.48
CA TYR A 71 -15.78 3.36 -0.19
C TYR A 71 -15.25 1.94 -0.41
N ASN A 72 -15.99 1.01 -0.92
CA ASN A 72 -15.53 -0.38 -1.13
C ASN A 72 -14.83 -0.98 0.10
N PHE A 73 -15.41 -0.84 1.27
CA PHE A 73 -14.90 -1.45 2.49
C PHE A 73 -14.97 -2.97 2.44
N THR A 74 -13.95 -3.61 3.02
CA THR A 74 -13.95 -5.04 3.33
C THR A 74 -14.11 -5.24 4.84
N LEU A 75 -14.81 -6.30 5.23
CA LEU A 75 -14.96 -6.73 6.61
C LEU A 75 -13.97 -7.85 6.92
N ASP A 76 -13.39 -7.84 8.11
CA ASP A 76 -12.61 -8.95 8.62
C ASP A 76 -13.51 -10.12 9.09
N GLN A 77 -12.89 -11.22 9.52
CA GLN A 77 -13.62 -12.41 10.00
C GLN A 77 -14.44 -12.17 11.28
N THR A 78 -14.09 -11.16 12.07
CA THR A 78 -14.82 -10.81 13.29
C THR A 78 -15.96 -9.84 13.04
N ASN A 79 -16.07 -9.30 11.82
CA ASN A 79 -17.00 -8.25 11.44
C ASN A 79 -16.88 -6.96 12.28
N LYS A 80 -15.72 -6.74 12.90
CA LYS A 80 -15.44 -5.56 13.72
C LYS A 80 -14.45 -4.60 13.08
N ILE A 81 -13.66 -5.08 12.12
CA ILE A 81 -12.69 -4.23 11.42
C ILE A 81 -13.16 -4.02 10.00
N ILE A 82 -13.42 -2.76 9.67
CA ILE A 82 -13.66 -2.33 8.29
C ILE A 82 -12.36 -1.78 7.71
N SER A 83 -12.01 -2.23 6.50
CA SER A 83 -10.77 -1.83 5.83
C SER A 83 -11.07 -1.21 4.48
N HIS A 84 -10.48 -0.05 4.21
CA HIS A 84 -10.54 0.63 2.91
C HIS A 84 -9.14 0.87 2.37
N THR A 85 -8.88 0.38 1.15
CA THR A 85 -7.59 0.55 0.48
C THR A 85 -7.73 1.55 -0.66
N TYR A 86 -6.78 2.48 -0.74
CA TYR A 86 -6.73 3.51 -1.77
C TYR A 86 -5.30 3.75 -2.24
N ASN A 87 -5.16 4.20 -3.49
CA ASN A 87 -3.85 4.52 -4.08
C ASN A 87 -3.32 5.83 -3.51
N LEU A 88 -2.04 5.86 -3.12
CA LEU A 88 -1.36 7.06 -2.63
C LEU A 88 -1.32 8.21 -3.66
N ASN A 89 -1.38 7.88 -4.93
CA ASN A 89 -1.37 8.84 -6.03
C ASN A 89 -2.76 9.41 -6.35
N SER A 90 -3.83 8.84 -5.80
CA SER A 90 -5.20 9.32 -5.99
C SER A 90 -5.60 10.26 -4.86
N ASN A 91 -5.91 11.52 -5.17
CA ASN A 91 -6.48 12.47 -4.21
C ASN A 91 -7.98 12.18 -3.91
N THR A 92 -8.42 10.93 -4.11
CA THR A 92 -9.85 10.60 -4.12
C THR A 92 -10.43 10.24 -2.76
N THR A 93 -9.57 9.97 -1.76
CA THR A 93 -10.07 9.62 -0.42
C THR A 93 -9.75 10.71 0.59
N ASP A 94 -10.76 11.50 0.94
CA ASP A 94 -10.68 12.38 2.10
C ASP A 94 -10.99 11.55 3.35
N ILE A 95 -9.93 11.29 4.14
CA ILE A 95 -10.03 10.52 5.38
C ILE A 95 -11.00 11.19 6.37
N THR A 96 -11.05 12.52 6.38
CA THR A 96 -11.95 13.26 7.27
C THR A 96 -13.40 13.01 6.88
N GLU A 97 -13.71 13.04 5.59
CA GLU A 97 -15.03 12.72 5.09
C GLU A 97 -15.39 11.27 5.40
N LEU A 98 -14.47 10.32 5.14
CA LEU A 98 -14.65 8.92 5.43
C LEU A 98 -15.00 8.65 6.91
N LEU A 99 -14.24 9.24 7.84
CA LEU A 99 -14.49 9.08 9.28
C LEU A 99 -15.80 9.73 9.73
N ASN A 100 -16.18 10.85 9.10
CA ASN A 100 -17.48 11.48 9.36
C ASN A 100 -18.64 10.60 8.87
N ASP A 101 -18.47 9.95 7.74
CA ASP A 101 -19.50 9.04 7.20
C ASP A 101 -19.64 7.79 8.06
N VAL A 102 -18.53 7.24 8.61
CA VAL A 102 -18.60 6.15 9.62
C VAL A 102 -19.48 6.55 10.80
N LYS A 103 -19.25 7.76 11.33
CA LYS A 103 -20.05 8.27 12.47
C LYS A 103 -21.51 8.56 12.10
N LYS A 104 -21.76 9.11 10.91
CA LYS A 104 -23.14 9.41 10.43
C LYS A 104 -23.97 8.15 10.25
N ASP A 105 -23.33 7.04 9.84
CA ASP A 105 -23.99 5.75 9.72
C ASP A 105 -24.17 5.04 11.07
N GLY A 106 -23.80 5.71 12.19
CA GLY A 106 -24.05 5.26 13.55
C GLY A 106 -23.00 4.31 14.12
N TYR A 107 -21.85 4.14 13.44
CA TYR A 107 -20.79 3.27 13.93
C TYR A 107 -19.89 4.00 14.93
N GLU A 108 -19.61 3.37 16.07
CA GLU A 108 -18.68 3.85 17.05
C GLU A 108 -17.28 3.29 16.78
N ILE A 109 -16.32 4.21 16.56
CA ILE A 109 -14.92 3.87 16.27
C ILE A 109 -14.21 3.59 17.58
N LYS A 110 -13.59 2.41 17.68
CA LYS A 110 -12.76 2.02 18.81
C LYS A 110 -11.29 2.36 18.57
N ASP A 111 -10.78 2.07 17.39
CA ASP A 111 -9.39 2.33 17.01
C ASP A 111 -9.26 2.55 15.49
N ILE A 112 -8.19 3.21 15.09
CA ILE A 112 -7.85 3.46 13.69
C ILE A 112 -6.38 3.14 13.48
N ASN A 113 -6.10 2.23 12.56
CA ASN A 113 -4.75 1.93 12.10
C ASN A 113 -4.61 2.20 10.61
N THR A 114 -3.43 2.61 10.17
CA THR A 114 -3.13 2.77 8.75
C THR A 114 -1.88 1.98 8.39
N GLU A 115 -1.98 1.21 7.32
CA GLU A 115 -0.86 0.46 6.74
C GLU A 115 -0.58 0.99 5.35
N GLN A 116 0.69 1.07 4.99
CA GLN A 116 1.15 1.48 3.66
C GLN A 116 1.86 0.30 3.01
N SER A 117 1.65 0.13 1.70
CA SER A 117 2.33 -0.91 0.95
C SER A 117 3.84 -0.82 1.10
N SER A 118 4.46 -1.96 1.38
CA SER A 118 5.90 -2.14 1.32
C SER A 118 6.40 -2.20 -0.13
N LEU A 119 7.70 -2.05 -0.34
CA LEU A 119 8.31 -2.30 -1.65
C LEU A 119 8.07 -3.74 -2.13
N GLU A 120 8.01 -4.70 -1.21
CA GLU A 120 7.74 -6.11 -1.55
C GLU A 120 6.36 -6.27 -2.18
N GLU A 121 5.32 -5.70 -1.59
CA GLU A 121 3.97 -5.76 -2.13
C GLU A 121 3.85 -5.09 -3.50
N ILE A 122 4.50 -3.92 -3.66
CA ILE A 122 4.58 -3.21 -4.95
C ILE A 122 5.29 -4.08 -5.99
N PHE A 123 6.39 -4.74 -5.61
CA PHE A 123 7.17 -5.59 -6.48
C PHE A 123 6.40 -6.82 -6.96
N ILE A 124 5.73 -7.53 -6.03
CA ILE A 124 4.88 -8.68 -6.36
C ILE A 124 3.77 -8.27 -7.34
N LYS A 125 3.18 -7.11 -7.16
CA LYS A 125 2.15 -6.56 -8.05
C LYS A 125 2.70 -6.32 -9.46
N LEU A 126 3.86 -5.66 -9.57
CA LEU A 126 4.53 -5.39 -10.85
C LEU A 126 4.89 -6.66 -11.63
N ILE A 127 5.41 -7.70 -10.95
CA ILE A 127 5.74 -8.96 -11.60
C ILE A 127 4.47 -9.65 -12.12
N LYS A 128 3.39 -9.67 -11.35
CA LYS A 128 2.13 -10.26 -11.76
C LYS A 128 1.54 -9.54 -12.97
N GLU A 129 1.60 -8.22 -13.02
CA GLU A 129 1.14 -7.43 -14.15
C GLU A 129 1.96 -7.71 -15.42
N ASN A 130 3.29 -7.72 -15.32
CA ASN A 130 4.18 -8.04 -16.44
C ASN A 130 3.95 -9.47 -16.99
N ASN A 131 3.77 -10.45 -16.11
CA ASN A 131 3.51 -11.82 -16.54
C ASN A 131 2.14 -11.98 -17.24
N ASN A 132 1.14 -11.21 -16.82
CA ASN A 132 -0.18 -11.19 -17.45
C ASN A 132 -0.18 -10.52 -18.84
N GLU A 133 0.70 -9.55 -19.08
CA GLU A 133 0.88 -8.94 -20.41
C GLU A 133 1.57 -9.89 -21.38
N LEU A 134 2.50 -10.73 -20.91
CA LEU A 134 3.19 -11.73 -21.73
C LEU A 134 2.28 -12.90 -22.14
N VAL A 135 1.23 -13.19 -21.40
CA VAL A 135 0.25 -14.26 -21.71
C VAL A 135 -0.84 -13.79 -22.67
N ARG A 136 -0.99 -12.48 -22.88
CA ARG A 136 -2.01 -11.88 -23.78
C ARG A 136 -1.52 -11.59 -25.19
N ASN A 137 -0.24 -11.82 -25.46
CA ASN A 137 0.39 -11.73 -26.79
C ASN A 137 0.75 -13.14 -27.31
#